data_0ac92b745ac3f2520c9cdd0488261fd7
#
_entry.id   0ac92b745ac3f2520c9cdd0488261fd7
#
_cell.length_a   1.000
_cell.length_b   1.000
_cell.length_c   1.000
_cell.angle_alpha   90.00
_cell.angle_beta   90.00
_cell.angle_gamma   90.00
#
_symmetry.space_group_name_H-M   'P 1'
#
loop_
_entity.id
_entity.type
_entity.pdbx_description
1 polymer ?
#
loop_
_entity_poly.entity_id
_entity_poly.type
_entity_poly.pdbx_seq_one_letter_code
_entity_poly.pdbx_strand_id
1 'polypeptide(L)'
;MSRFKRKLASEMFERGLGYKAVSTQLGINRETVRDWYAIWRALGTESFLNSYRSERRNYSPELKLTAAREHLSGKSIVEVMARYGIPSRHRVKEWTRLYKQKGAKAFGIEELAENELEQNSRYE
;
A
#
# COMPACT_ATOMS: atom_id res chain seq x y z
N MET A 1 -13.11 0.26 -14.17
CA MET A 1 -13.89 1.07 -13.26
C MET A 1 -13.87 2.49 -13.69
N SER A 2 -15.01 3.15 -13.69
CA SER A 2 -15.03 4.48 -14.24
C SER A 2 -14.56 5.50 -13.23
N ARG A 3 -13.99 6.58 -13.78
CA ARG A 3 -13.52 7.67 -12.97
C ARG A 3 -14.67 8.34 -12.28
N PHE A 4 -15.82 8.31 -12.92
CA PHE A 4 -17.03 8.93 -12.36
C PHE A 4 -17.43 8.27 -11.04
N LYS A 5 -17.37 6.94 -10.97
CA LYS A 5 -17.73 6.26 -9.74
C LYS A 5 -16.71 6.50 -8.66
N ARG A 6 -15.43 6.64 -9.03
CA ARG A 6 -14.42 6.95 -8.04
C ARG A 6 -14.64 8.34 -7.46
N LYS A 7 -15.07 9.27 -8.30
CA LYS A 7 -15.33 10.62 -7.83
C LYS A 7 -16.51 10.61 -6.86
N LEU A 8 -17.58 9.87 -7.20
CA LEU A 8 -18.73 9.77 -6.31
C LEU A 8 -18.33 9.14 -4.99
N ALA A 9 -17.49 8.12 -5.04
CA ALA A 9 -17.05 7.47 -3.82
C ALA A 9 -16.28 8.43 -2.93
N SER A 10 -15.38 9.24 -3.52
CA SER A 10 -14.61 10.16 -2.72
C SER A 10 -15.49 11.20 -2.05
N GLU A 11 -16.54 11.65 -2.74
CA GLU A 11 -17.45 12.62 -2.15
C GLU A 11 -18.21 11.99 -0.98
N MET A 12 -18.57 10.73 -1.11
CA MET A 12 -19.26 10.04 -0.03
C MET A 12 -18.33 9.83 1.16
N PHE A 13 -17.08 9.49 0.90
CA PHE A 13 -16.11 9.33 1.97
C PHE A 13 -15.94 10.66 2.72
N GLU A 14 -15.90 11.77 1.98
CA GLU A 14 -15.72 13.07 2.60
C GLU A 14 -16.91 13.43 3.47
N ARG A 15 -18.07 12.90 3.18
CA ARG A 15 -19.24 13.13 3.99
C ARG A 15 -19.31 12.18 5.18
N GLY A 16 -18.32 11.34 5.36
CA GLY A 16 -18.28 10.46 6.51
C GLY A 16 -18.84 9.07 6.31
N LEU A 17 -19.20 8.71 5.07
CA LEU A 17 -19.73 7.39 4.81
C LEU A 17 -18.59 6.36 4.76
N GLY A 18 -18.84 5.20 5.33
CA GLY A 18 -17.84 4.14 5.31
C GLY A 18 -17.91 3.36 4.02
N TYR A 19 -16.92 2.48 3.81
CA TYR A 19 -16.86 1.77 2.55
C TYR A 19 -18.04 0.83 2.31
N LYS A 20 -18.64 0.31 3.39
CA LYS A 20 -19.79 -0.57 3.20
C LYS A 20 -20.98 0.19 2.64
N ALA A 21 -21.24 1.38 3.16
CA ALA A 21 -22.33 2.19 2.67
C ALA A 21 -22.11 2.62 1.24
N VAL A 22 -20.87 3.00 0.92
CA VAL A 22 -20.54 3.44 -0.44
C VAL A 22 -20.67 2.28 -1.41
N SER A 23 -20.24 1.09 -0.99
CA SER A 23 -20.35 -0.10 -1.82
C SER A 23 -21.82 -0.35 -2.18
N THR A 24 -22.69 -0.28 -1.19
CA THR A 24 -24.11 -0.52 -1.41
C THR A 24 -24.71 0.53 -2.32
N GLN A 25 -24.40 1.78 -2.10
CA GLN A 25 -24.98 2.85 -2.90
C GLN A 25 -24.50 2.87 -4.33
N LEU A 26 -23.26 2.54 -4.56
CA LEU A 26 -22.70 2.57 -5.92
C LEU A 26 -22.82 1.24 -6.63
N GLY A 27 -23.24 0.19 -5.93
CA GLY A 27 -23.35 -1.12 -6.55
C GLY A 27 -22.00 -1.70 -6.94
N ILE A 28 -20.96 -1.42 -6.17
CA ILE A 28 -19.63 -1.90 -6.46
C ILE A 28 -19.21 -2.90 -5.41
N ASN A 29 -18.41 -3.86 -5.78
CA ASN A 29 -17.92 -4.88 -4.89
C ASN A 29 -17.32 -4.26 -3.62
N ARG A 30 -17.66 -4.82 -2.47
CA ARG A 30 -17.20 -4.26 -1.20
C ARG A 30 -15.67 -4.26 -1.08
N GLU A 31 -15.04 -5.31 -1.58
CA GLU A 31 -13.58 -5.36 -1.53
C GLU A 31 -12.95 -4.22 -2.31
N THR A 32 -13.50 -3.92 -3.46
CA THR A 32 -12.99 -2.84 -4.28
C THR A 32 -13.12 -1.51 -3.55
N VAL A 33 -14.30 -1.25 -2.97
CA VAL A 33 -14.52 0.01 -2.29
C VAL A 33 -13.68 0.10 -1.02
N ARG A 34 -13.44 -1.04 -0.38
CA ARG A 34 -12.60 -1.06 0.80
C ARG A 34 -11.17 -0.62 0.44
N ASP A 35 -10.68 -1.06 -0.72
CA ASP A 35 -9.36 -0.64 -1.18
C ASP A 35 -9.38 0.85 -1.50
N TRP A 36 -10.45 1.33 -2.12
CA TRP A 36 -10.58 2.74 -2.43
C TRP A 36 -10.56 3.57 -1.14
N TYR A 37 -11.28 3.10 -0.13
CA TYR A 37 -11.35 3.82 1.13
C TYR A 37 -9.97 3.91 1.78
N ALA A 38 -9.19 2.83 1.71
CA ALA A 38 -7.85 2.83 2.27
C ALA A 38 -6.95 3.84 1.54
N ILE A 39 -7.05 3.89 0.21
CA ILE A 39 -6.26 4.83 -0.56
C ILE A 39 -6.67 6.26 -0.22
N TRP A 40 -7.97 6.49 -0.14
CA TRP A 40 -8.48 7.82 0.16
C TRP A 40 -8.02 8.27 1.55
N ARG A 41 -8.10 7.38 2.52
CA ARG A 41 -7.68 7.74 3.87
C ARG A 41 -6.18 8.00 3.93
N ALA A 42 -5.41 7.23 3.21
CA ALA A 42 -3.96 7.37 3.25
C ALA A 42 -3.46 8.59 2.49
N LEU A 43 -4.01 8.83 1.32
CA LEU A 43 -3.43 9.81 0.42
C LEU A 43 -4.31 10.99 0.06
N GLY A 44 -5.58 10.96 0.44
CA GLY A 44 -6.47 12.08 0.17
C GLY A 44 -7.22 11.94 -1.13
N THR A 45 -8.14 12.87 -1.37
CA THR A 45 -9.03 12.79 -2.51
C THR A 45 -8.32 12.89 -3.86
N GLU A 46 -7.40 13.81 -3.98
CA GLU A 46 -6.75 14.00 -5.25
C GLU A 46 -5.92 12.79 -5.65
N SER A 47 -5.14 12.26 -4.73
CA SER A 47 -4.33 11.09 -5.02
C SER A 47 -5.21 9.89 -5.31
N PHE A 48 -6.33 9.77 -4.60
CA PHE A 48 -7.25 8.68 -4.84
C PHE A 48 -7.82 8.74 -6.26
N LEU A 49 -8.21 9.93 -6.71
CA LEU A 49 -8.78 10.06 -8.03
C LEU A 49 -7.79 9.74 -9.13
N ASN A 50 -6.50 9.92 -8.87
CA ASN A 50 -5.48 9.61 -9.85
C ASN A 50 -4.83 8.25 -9.63
N SER A 51 -5.25 7.51 -8.62
CA SER A 51 -4.54 6.30 -8.24
C SER A 51 -4.60 5.19 -9.30
N TYR A 52 -5.62 5.23 -10.17
CA TYR A 52 -5.70 4.19 -11.18
C TYR A 52 -4.49 4.19 -12.10
N ARG A 53 -3.78 5.32 -12.18
CA ARG A 53 -2.59 5.39 -13.01
C ARG A 53 -1.39 4.83 -12.29
N SER A 54 -1.48 4.73 -10.96
CA SER A 54 -0.35 4.29 -10.18
C SER A 54 -0.05 2.82 -10.33
N GLU A 55 -0.94 2.07 -10.90
CA GLU A 55 -0.70 0.66 -11.09
C GLU A 55 0.48 0.42 -11.99
N ARG A 56 0.83 1.42 -12.80
CA ARG A 56 1.98 1.27 -13.66
C ARG A 56 3.24 1.83 -13.06
N ARG A 57 3.14 2.38 -11.85
CA ARG A 57 4.29 2.98 -11.21
C ARG A 57 5.26 1.88 -10.78
N ASN A 58 6.54 2.11 -11.01
CA ASN A 58 7.56 1.19 -10.57
C ASN A 58 8.06 1.64 -9.22
N TYR A 59 8.25 0.70 -8.32
CA TYR A 59 8.73 1.02 -6.98
C TYR A 59 10.13 0.42 -6.84
N SER A 60 11.01 1.13 -6.17
CA SER A 60 12.37 0.64 -5.99
C SER A 60 12.36 -0.54 -5.03
N PRO A 61 13.32 -1.44 -5.14
CA PRO A 61 13.40 -2.56 -4.22
C PRO A 61 13.52 -2.11 -2.78
N GLU A 62 14.25 -1.01 -2.55
CA GLU A 62 14.42 -0.50 -1.20
C GLU A 62 13.10 -0.03 -0.62
N LEU A 63 12.28 0.60 -1.42
CA LEU A 63 10.98 1.06 -0.95
C LEU A 63 10.10 -0.12 -0.59
N LYS A 64 10.10 -1.16 -1.44
CA LYS A 64 9.28 -2.33 -1.18
C LYS A 64 9.71 -2.99 0.12
N LEU A 65 11.01 -3.11 0.33
CA LEU A 65 11.54 -3.72 1.53
C LEU A 65 11.16 -2.92 2.77
N THR A 66 11.34 -1.60 2.70
CA THR A 66 11.05 -0.76 3.84
C THR A 66 9.57 -0.80 4.20
N ALA A 67 8.71 -0.74 3.19
CA ALA A 67 7.27 -0.79 3.43
C ALA A 67 6.88 -2.12 4.07
N ALA A 68 7.42 -3.22 3.57
CA ALA A 68 7.12 -4.53 4.11
C ALA A 68 7.58 -4.64 5.57
N ARG A 69 8.75 -4.13 5.87
CA ARG A 69 9.27 -4.20 7.22
C ARG A 69 8.43 -3.37 8.19
N GLU A 70 8.00 -2.20 7.76
CA GLU A 70 7.20 -1.36 8.63
C GLU A 70 5.84 -1.99 8.91
N HIS A 71 5.24 -2.60 7.90
CA HIS A 71 3.96 -3.24 8.12
C HIS A 71 4.12 -4.43 9.05
N LEU A 72 5.20 -5.18 8.91
CA LEU A 72 5.45 -6.30 9.78
C LEU A 72 5.71 -5.87 11.21
N SER A 73 6.27 -4.68 11.38
CA SER A 73 6.60 -4.19 12.72
C SER A 73 5.37 -3.68 13.46
N GLY A 74 4.23 -3.68 12.81
CA GLY A 74 2.99 -3.28 13.47
C GLY A 74 2.28 -2.08 12.91
N LYS A 75 2.85 -1.41 11.91
CA LYS A 75 2.19 -0.25 11.36
C LYS A 75 1.07 -0.69 10.44
N SER A 76 -0.02 0.06 10.44
CA SER A 76 -1.17 -0.31 9.64
C SER A 76 -0.85 -0.13 8.16
N ILE A 77 -1.61 -0.82 7.31
CA ILE A 77 -1.43 -0.68 5.88
C ILE A 77 -1.67 0.74 5.44
N VAL A 78 -2.69 1.40 6.00
CA VAL A 78 -2.99 2.77 5.64
C VAL A 78 -1.84 3.68 6.01
N GLU A 79 -1.23 3.45 7.16
CA GLU A 79 -0.11 4.25 7.61
C GLU A 79 1.09 4.11 6.67
N VAL A 80 1.37 2.88 6.25
CA VAL A 80 2.48 2.63 5.33
C VAL A 80 2.20 3.26 3.97
N MET A 81 0.97 3.13 3.49
CA MET A 81 0.59 3.75 2.23
C MET A 81 0.79 5.26 2.27
N ALA A 82 0.38 5.88 3.36
CA ALA A 82 0.50 7.32 3.48
C ALA A 82 1.95 7.78 3.54
N ARG A 83 2.75 7.02 4.28
CA ARG A 83 4.14 7.42 4.47
C ARG A 83 4.95 7.36 3.18
N TYR A 84 4.69 6.36 2.35
CA TYR A 84 5.47 6.20 1.13
C TYR A 84 4.72 6.53 -0.15
N GLY A 85 3.52 7.06 -0.02
CA GLY A 85 2.75 7.43 -1.20
C GLY A 85 2.36 6.26 -2.07
N ILE A 86 2.01 5.13 -1.45
CA ILE A 86 1.66 3.93 -2.19
C ILE A 86 0.15 3.84 -2.30
N PRO A 87 -0.42 4.07 -3.48
CA PRO A 87 -1.88 4.03 -3.63
C PRO A 87 -2.41 2.64 -3.91
N SER A 88 -1.94 1.66 -3.16
CA SER A 88 -2.39 0.30 -3.34
C SER A 88 -2.19 -0.50 -2.07
N ARG A 89 -3.29 -0.88 -1.47
CA ARG A 89 -3.28 -1.70 -0.28
C ARG A 89 -2.72 -3.08 -0.61
N HIS A 90 -3.09 -3.58 -1.80
CA HIS A 90 -2.66 -4.90 -2.23
C HIS A 90 -1.14 -5.00 -2.36
N ARG A 91 -0.49 -3.95 -2.83
CA ARG A 91 0.95 -4.00 -2.99
C ARG A 91 1.67 -4.11 -1.65
N VAL A 92 1.21 -3.39 -0.65
CA VAL A 92 1.83 -3.48 0.66
C VAL A 92 1.67 -4.89 1.21
N LYS A 93 0.49 -5.49 1.05
CA LYS A 93 0.26 -6.83 1.55
C LYS A 93 1.13 -7.84 0.80
N GLU A 94 1.25 -7.68 -0.50
CA GLU A 94 2.03 -8.59 -1.31
C GLU A 94 3.52 -8.51 -0.95
N TRP A 95 4.03 -7.30 -0.80
CA TRP A 95 5.44 -7.13 -0.43
C TRP A 95 5.70 -7.71 0.96
N THR A 96 4.76 -7.53 1.89
CA THR A 96 4.93 -8.06 3.22
C THR A 96 4.96 -9.58 3.18
N ARG A 97 4.09 -10.18 2.39
CA ARG A 97 4.05 -11.63 2.26
C ARG A 97 5.36 -12.15 1.69
N LEU A 98 5.86 -11.50 0.65
CA LEU A 98 7.10 -11.92 0.03
C LEU A 98 8.27 -11.78 1.00
N TYR A 99 8.28 -10.71 1.75
CA TYR A 99 9.35 -10.50 2.70
C TYR A 99 9.33 -11.57 3.80
N LYS A 100 8.15 -11.97 4.23
CA LYS A 100 8.05 -13.00 5.24
C LYS A 100 8.56 -14.34 4.71
N GLN A 101 8.41 -14.57 3.43
CA GLN A 101 8.85 -15.83 2.85
C GLN A 101 10.31 -15.86 2.47
N LYS A 102 10.81 -14.79 1.91
CA LYS A 102 12.16 -14.79 1.37
C LYS A 102 13.08 -13.71 1.88
N GLY A 103 12.61 -12.85 2.73
CA GLY A 103 13.45 -11.77 3.23
C GLY A 103 13.75 -10.75 2.14
N ALA A 104 14.83 -10.03 2.31
CA ALA A 104 15.18 -8.98 1.36
C ALA A 104 15.43 -9.53 -0.04
N LYS A 105 15.74 -10.80 -0.17
CA LYS A 105 15.98 -11.36 -1.48
C LYS A 105 14.75 -11.32 -2.36
N ALA A 106 13.57 -11.29 -1.77
CA ALA A 106 12.34 -11.23 -2.54
C ALA A 106 12.33 -10.02 -3.47
N PHE A 107 13.06 -8.98 -3.11
CA PHE A 107 13.07 -7.76 -3.89
C PHE A 107 14.40 -7.57 -4.62
N GLY A 108 15.20 -8.61 -4.68
CA GLY A 108 16.48 -8.51 -5.37
C GLY A 108 17.58 -7.85 -4.56
N ILE A 109 17.35 -7.67 -3.26
CA ILE A 109 18.36 -7.04 -2.43
C ILE A 109 19.18 -8.13 -1.77
N GLU A 110 20.48 -7.98 -1.84
CA GLU A 110 21.35 -8.98 -1.26
C GLU A 110 21.28 -8.95 0.23
N GLU A 111 21.05 -10.10 0.81
CA GLU A 111 21.00 -10.17 2.24
C GLU A 111 22.32 -9.86 2.83
N LEU A 112 23.33 -10.11 2.10
CA LEU A 112 24.65 -9.83 2.54
C LEU A 112 24.82 -8.44 2.98
N ALA A 113 24.18 -7.56 2.29
CA ALA A 113 24.31 -6.18 2.61
C ALA A 113 23.86 -5.95 4.01
N GLU A 114 22.92 -6.71 4.48
CA GLU A 114 22.49 -6.51 5.78
C GLU A 114 23.29 -7.27 6.68
N ASN A 115 23.77 -8.36 6.26
CA ASN A 115 24.58 -9.10 7.10
C ASN A 115 25.85 -8.48 7.37
N GLU A 116 26.33 -7.71 6.47
CA GLU A 116 27.50 -7.05 6.69
C GLU A 116 27.44 -6.29 7.89
N LEU A 117 26.29 -5.95 8.26
CA LEU A 117 26.17 -5.23 9.39
C LEU A 117 26.43 -6.11 10.48
N GLU A 118 26.21 -7.35 10.39
CA GLU A 118 26.47 -8.12 11.43
C GLU A 118 27.65 -8.80 11.24
N GLN A 119 28.08 -8.95 10.15
CA GLN A 119 29.22 -9.54 10.01
C GLN A 119 30.19 -8.66 10.21
N ASN A 120 29.99 -7.65 9.96
CA ASN A 120 30.79 -6.79 10.14
C ASN A 120 30.61 -6.43 11.30
N SER A 121 29.74 -6.70 11.54
CA SER A 121 29.57 -6.55 12.51
C SER A 121 30.10 -7.61 13.02
N ARG A 122 30.61 -8.27 12.77
CA ARG A 122 31.11 -9.22 12.97
C ARG A 122 32.21 -9.33 12.59
N TYR A 123 32.55 -8.66 11.95
CA TYR A 123 33.38 -8.55 11.69
C TYR A 123 33.81 -8.00 11.90
N GLU A 124 33.38 -7.98 11.97
CA GLU A 124 33.53 -7.57 12.17
C GLU A 124 33.70 -7.33 12.58
#